data_78aa5f7e7e4d7af78b4e4b4b3023e768
#
_entry.id   78aa5f7e7e4d7af78b4e4b4b3023e768
#
_cell.length_a   1.000
_cell.length_b   1.000
_cell.length_c   1.000
_cell.angle_alpha   90.00
_cell.angle_beta   90.00
_cell.angle_gamma   90.00
#
_symmetry.space_group_name_H-M   'P 1'
#
loop_
_entity.id
_entity.type
_entity.pdbx_description
1 polymer ?
#
loop_
_entity_poly.entity_id
_entity_poly.type
_entity_poly.pdbx_seq_one_letter_code
_entity_poly.pdbx_strand_id
1 'polypeptide(L)'
;MSLTLHFHPLASFCWKPLIAFYENDTPFTPVIVDLGDEQSRAAFLKVSPTGKMPALRDDARDRTVLESTIVIEYLAAYYPGPVELIPADIDLAIKVRQPDRFYDFYVQEPMQKVVGDRLRPQDKTDPFGVEQAREQLRNSYAIIEQEMQGKTWVVGETFTMADCAASPALFYANKVEPFGDRFPTVKRYHDRLLERPTFARVIEEAQPYFKFFPYNNG
;
A
#
# COMPACT_ATOMS: atom_id res chain seq x y z
N MET A 1 15.71 -13.55 14.02
CA MET A 1 14.43 -12.82 14.07
C MET A 1 13.35 -13.81 13.68
N SER A 2 12.15 -13.71 14.29
CA SER A 2 11.07 -14.66 14.00
C SER A 2 10.18 -14.24 12.83
N LEU A 3 10.21 -12.96 12.44
CA LEU A 3 9.38 -12.41 11.37
C LEU A 3 10.17 -12.33 10.07
N THR A 4 9.59 -12.87 8.99
CA THR A 4 10.12 -12.78 7.62
C THR A 4 9.03 -12.21 6.71
N LEU A 5 9.30 -11.07 6.07
CA LEU A 5 8.38 -10.45 5.12
C LEU A 5 8.81 -10.77 3.69
N HIS A 6 7.96 -11.48 2.97
CA HIS A 6 8.11 -11.73 1.53
C HIS A 6 7.40 -10.61 0.76
N PHE A 7 8.15 -9.86 -0.04
CA PHE A 7 7.63 -8.67 -0.71
C PHE A 7 8.44 -8.33 -1.98
N HIS A 8 7.94 -7.40 -2.76
CA HIS A 8 8.71 -6.75 -3.81
C HIS A 8 8.67 -5.22 -3.60
N PRO A 9 9.81 -4.50 -3.75
CA PRO A 9 9.90 -3.06 -3.48
C PRO A 9 8.96 -2.18 -4.30
N LEU A 10 8.51 -2.60 -5.49
CA LEU A 10 7.52 -1.86 -6.29
C LEU A 10 6.07 -2.28 -6.03
N ALA A 11 5.85 -3.34 -5.25
CA ALA A 11 4.49 -3.81 -5.00
C ALA A 11 3.81 -2.91 -3.96
N SER A 12 2.89 -2.09 -4.42
CA SER A 12 2.20 -1.07 -3.62
C SER A 12 1.53 -1.63 -2.35
N PHE A 13 0.88 -2.81 -2.42
CA PHE A 13 0.33 -3.47 -1.24
C PHE A 13 1.40 -3.92 -0.22
N CYS A 14 2.65 -4.10 -0.64
CA CYS A 14 3.74 -4.41 0.29
C CYS A 14 4.17 -3.20 1.11
N TRP A 15 3.96 -1.99 0.61
CA TRP A 15 4.32 -0.76 1.30
C TRP A 15 3.50 -0.54 2.56
N LYS A 16 2.24 -0.96 2.58
CA LYS A 16 1.37 -0.85 3.76
C LYS A 16 2.01 -1.49 5.01
N PRO A 17 2.32 -2.80 5.04
CA PRO A 17 2.97 -3.39 6.20
C PRO A 17 4.41 -2.91 6.40
N LEU A 18 5.17 -2.54 5.34
CA LEU A 18 6.51 -1.95 5.52
C LEU A 18 6.44 -0.67 6.35
N ILE A 19 5.49 0.23 6.07
CA ILE A 19 5.26 1.43 6.89
C ILE A 19 4.96 1.03 8.34
N ALA A 20 4.08 0.05 8.56
CA ALA A 20 3.73 -0.41 9.91
C ALA A 20 4.94 -0.99 10.67
N PHE A 21 5.80 -1.77 9.99
CA PHE A 21 7.05 -2.27 10.55
C PHE A 21 7.97 -1.13 10.99
N TYR A 22 8.10 -0.09 10.17
CA TYR A 22 8.97 1.06 10.43
C TYR A 22 8.39 2.02 11.47
N GLU A 23 7.07 2.22 11.51
CA GLU A 23 6.40 3.02 12.55
C GLU A 23 6.64 2.47 13.95
N ASN A 24 6.75 1.18 14.08
CA ASN A 24 6.88 0.49 15.36
C ASN A 24 8.26 -0.13 15.60
N ASP A 25 9.25 0.20 14.75
CA ASP A 25 10.60 -0.36 14.81
C ASP A 25 10.61 -1.88 14.99
N THR A 26 9.58 -2.56 14.42
CA THR A 26 9.44 -4.01 14.54
C THR A 26 10.48 -4.70 13.67
N PRO A 27 11.40 -5.51 14.23
CA PRO A 27 12.46 -6.14 13.46
C PRO A 27 11.91 -7.29 12.61
N PHE A 28 12.34 -7.36 11.34
CA PHE A 28 11.99 -8.44 10.42
C PHE A 28 13.14 -8.76 9.46
N THR A 29 13.10 -9.94 8.85
CA THR A 29 13.98 -10.35 7.76
C THR A 29 13.28 -10.05 6.43
N PRO A 30 13.81 -9.16 5.57
CA PRO A 30 13.25 -8.92 4.25
C PRO A 30 13.63 -10.03 3.27
N VAL A 31 12.64 -10.55 2.52
CA VAL A 31 12.85 -11.48 1.40
C VAL A 31 12.19 -10.89 0.17
N ILE A 32 13.03 -10.45 -0.78
CA ILE A 32 12.55 -9.90 -2.05
C ILE A 32 12.12 -11.04 -2.95
N VAL A 33 10.89 -10.97 -3.45
CA VAL A 33 10.27 -11.94 -4.35
C VAL A 33 10.31 -11.39 -5.78
N ASP A 34 11.00 -12.10 -6.67
CA ASP A 34 10.93 -11.86 -8.11
C ASP A 34 10.00 -12.90 -8.75
N LEU A 35 8.81 -12.47 -9.17
CA LEU A 35 7.84 -13.34 -9.85
C LEU A 35 8.24 -13.63 -11.31
N GLY A 36 9.19 -12.90 -11.88
CA GLY A 36 9.77 -13.16 -13.19
C GLY A 36 10.80 -14.30 -13.18
N ASP A 37 11.46 -14.50 -12.04
CA ASP A 37 12.36 -15.62 -11.82
C ASP A 37 11.58 -16.88 -11.42
N GLU A 38 11.80 -18.01 -12.11
CA GLU A 38 11.05 -19.23 -11.91
C GLU A 38 11.30 -19.84 -10.52
N GLN A 39 12.54 -19.80 -10.03
CA GLN A 39 12.90 -20.38 -8.72
C GLN A 39 12.32 -19.53 -7.59
N SER A 40 12.44 -18.20 -7.67
CA SER A 40 11.85 -17.27 -6.71
C SER A 40 10.33 -17.44 -6.66
N ARG A 41 9.66 -17.48 -7.81
CA ARG A 41 8.23 -17.72 -7.91
C ARG A 41 7.81 -19.05 -7.30
N ALA A 42 8.51 -20.15 -7.64
CA ALA A 42 8.19 -21.47 -7.11
C ALA A 42 8.40 -21.56 -5.58
N ALA A 43 9.44 -20.91 -5.06
CA ALA A 43 9.67 -20.81 -3.63
C ALA A 43 8.57 -20.00 -2.94
N PHE A 44 8.19 -18.86 -3.52
CA PHE A 44 7.14 -17.99 -2.95
C PHE A 44 5.75 -18.64 -2.96
N LEU A 45 5.39 -19.41 -3.98
CA LEU A 45 4.10 -20.13 -4.04
C LEU A 45 3.92 -21.14 -2.89
N LYS A 46 5.01 -21.62 -2.27
CA LYS A 46 4.95 -22.45 -1.05
C LYS A 46 4.58 -21.64 0.19
N VAL A 47 4.87 -20.33 0.20
CA VAL A 47 4.53 -19.40 1.29
C VAL A 47 3.16 -18.78 1.07
N SER A 48 2.87 -18.34 -0.16
CA SER A 48 1.62 -17.71 -0.57
C SER A 48 1.04 -18.47 -1.78
N PRO A 49 0.11 -19.41 -1.58
CA PRO A 49 -0.47 -20.20 -2.68
C PRO A 49 -1.24 -19.35 -3.71
N THR A 50 -1.67 -18.16 -3.33
CA THR A 50 -2.33 -17.20 -4.24
C THR A 50 -1.33 -16.50 -5.17
N GLY A 51 -0.02 -16.60 -4.90
CA GLY A 51 1.02 -15.84 -5.60
C GLY A 51 0.95 -14.34 -5.36
N LYS A 52 0.18 -13.89 -4.37
CA LYS A 52 0.05 -12.46 -4.00
C LYS A 52 0.97 -12.11 -2.85
N MET A 53 1.56 -10.94 -2.91
CA MET A 53 2.41 -10.37 -1.86
C MET A 53 1.77 -9.09 -1.32
N PRO A 54 2.03 -8.73 -0.04
CA PRO A 54 3.00 -9.32 0.87
C PRO A 54 2.53 -10.64 1.49
N ALA A 55 3.50 -11.43 2.00
CA ALA A 55 3.25 -12.54 2.91
C ALA A 55 4.22 -12.44 4.09
N LEU A 56 3.69 -12.54 5.30
CA LEU A 56 4.48 -12.52 6.54
C LEU A 56 4.57 -13.94 7.10
N ARG A 57 5.79 -14.43 7.34
CA ARG A 57 6.03 -15.65 8.11
C ARG A 57 6.47 -15.29 9.52
N ASP A 58 5.81 -15.83 10.51
CA ASP A 58 6.20 -15.77 11.92
C ASP A 58 6.59 -17.19 12.40
N ASP A 59 7.89 -17.43 12.53
CA ASP A 59 8.43 -18.72 12.94
C ASP A 59 8.20 -18.98 14.43
N ALA A 60 8.12 -17.93 15.27
CA ALA A 60 7.86 -18.09 16.70
C ALA A 60 6.46 -18.62 16.99
N ARG A 61 5.50 -18.37 16.09
CA ARG A 61 4.11 -18.81 16.19
C ARG A 61 3.72 -19.85 15.15
N ASP A 62 4.69 -20.31 14.35
CA ASP A 62 4.47 -21.22 13.22
C ASP A 62 3.29 -20.77 12.31
N ARG A 63 3.29 -19.48 11.96
CA ARG A 63 2.15 -18.90 11.23
C ARG A 63 2.60 -18.13 10.00
N THR A 64 1.86 -18.31 8.91
CA THR A 64 1.93 -17.44 7.72
C THR A 64 0.69 -16.57 7.67
N VAL A 65 0.90 -15.26 7.48
CA VAL A 65 -0.15 -14.25 7.41
C VAL A 65 -0.12 -13.63 6.01
N LEU A 66 -1.24 -13.69 5.32
CA LEU A 66 -1.46 -13.12 4.00
C LEU A 66 -2.36 -11.88 4.13
N GLU A 67 -2.48 -11.10 3.05
CA GLU A 67 -3.21 -9.85 2.97
C GLU A 67 -2.56 -8.71 3.76
N SER A 68 -2.23 -7.62 3.06
CA SER A 68 -1.48 -6.49 3.62
C SER A 68 -2.11 -5.90 4.89
N THR A 69 -3.44 -5.73 4.89
CA THR A 69 -4.19 -5.26 6.07
C THR A 69 -4.10 -6.25 7.23
N ILE A 70 -4.25 -7.54 6.94
CA ILE A 70 -4.19 -8.58 7.99
C ILE A 70 -2.78 -8.68 8.57
N VAL A 71 -1.73 -8.42 7.77
CA VAL A 71 -0.36 -8.32 8.31
C VAL A 71 -0.25 -7.18 9.32
N ILE A 72 -0.83 -6.00 9.03
CA ILE A 72 -0.82 -4.87 9.99
C ILE A 72 -1.63 -5.23 11.24
N GLU A 73 -2.80 -5.82 11.10
CA GLU A 73 -3.62 -6.28 12.24
C GLU A 73 -2.88 -7.32 13.09
N TYR A 74 -2.17 -8.24 12.45
CA TYR A 74 -1.35 -9.23 13.12
C TYR A 74 -0.20 -8.58 13.92
N LEU A 75 0.49 -7.60 13.32
CA LEU A 75 1.54 -6.85 14.02
C LEU A 75 0.97 -6.10 15.22
N ALA A 76 -0.15 -5.40 15.07
CA ALA A 76 -0.79 -4.69 16.17
C ALA A 76 -1.18 -5.62 17.33
N ALA A 77 -1.63 -6.84 17.03
CA ALA A 77 -2.06 -7.80 18.03
C ALA A 77 -0.91 -8.52 18.76
N TYR A 78 0.19 -8.84 18.06
CA TYR A 78 1.24 -9.71 18.58
C TYR A 78 2.61 -9.05 18.72
N TYR A 79 2.83 -7.92 18.09
CA TYR A 79 4.07 -7.15 18.05
C TYR A 79 3.79 -5.64 18.19
N PRO A 80 3.01 -5.22 19.24
CA PRO A 80 2.67 -3.81 19.42
C PRO A 80 3.93 -2.97 19.61
N GLY A 81 3.90 -1.75 19.09
CA GLY A 81 4.95 -0.77 19.23
C GLY A 81 4.42 0.57 19.73
N PRO A 82 5.23 1.64 19.63
CA PRO A 82 4.87 2.96 20.14
C PRO A 82 3.69 3.62 19.39
N VAL A 83 3.44 3.24 18.14
CA VAL A 83 2.35 3.81 17.35
C VAL A 83 1.17 2.84 17.32
N GLU A 84 0.04 3.27 17.91
CA GLU A 84 -1.20 2.50 17.89
C GLU A 84 -1.89 2.66 16.51
N LEU A 85 -1.51 1.82 15.54
CA LEU A 85 -2.05 1.86 14.19
C LEU A 85 -3.54 1.47 14.12
N ILE A 86 -4.02 0.71 15.09
CA ILE A 86 -5.42 0.29 15.21
C ILE A 86 -5.83 0.52 16.66
N PRO A 87 -6.73 1.48 16.95
CA PRO A 87 -7.21 1.73 18.29
C PRO A 87 -7.86 0.52 18.95
N ALA A 88 -7.66 0.37 20.27
CA ALA A 88 -8.29 -0.70 21.04
C ALA A 88 -9.82 -0.53 21.14
N ASP A 89 -10.33 0.71 21.10
CA ASP A 89 -11.75 1.00 21.02
C ASP A 89 -12.32 0.50 19.69
N ILE A 90 -13.39 -0.32 19.78
CA ILE A 90 -13.96 -0.98 18.60
C ILE A 90 -14.57 0.00 17.59
N ASP A 91 -15.20 1.08 18.05
CA ASP A 91 -15.82 2.06 17.17
C ASP A 91 -14.75 2.90 16.45
N LEU A 92 -13.66 3.23 17.13
CA LEU A 92 -12.51 3.88 16.52
C LEU A 92 -11.77 2.92 15.56
N ALA A 93 -11.63 1.65 15.91
CA ALA A 93 -11.04 0.64 15.04
C ALA A 93 -11.84 0.45 13.74
N ILE A 94 -13.17 0.50 13.79
CA ILE A 94 -14.03 0.47 12.59
C ILE A 94 -13.79 1.71 11.74
N LYS A 95 -13.66 2.91 12.35
CA LYS A 95 -13.34 4.15 11.64
C LYS A 95 -11.97 4.13 10.95
N VAL A 96 -11.03 3.30 11.43
CA VAL A 96 -9.72 3.07 10.79
C VAL A 96 -9.83 2.03 9.66
N ARG A 97 -10.54 0.92 9.90
CA ARG A 97 -10.67 -0.18 8.93
C ARG A 97 -11.46 0.21 7.68
N GLN A 98 -12.49 1.04 7.81
CA GLN A 98 -13.31 1.46 6.69
C GLN A 98 -12.51 2.23 5.62
N PRO A 99 -11.77 3.30 5.95
CA PRO A 99 -10.94 3.97 4.94
C PRO A 99 -9.75 3.13 4.47
N ASP A 100 -9.18 2.23 5.28
CA ASP A 100 -8.19 1.26 4.80
C ASP A 100 -8.75 0.45 3.61
N ARG A 101 -9.98 -0.08 3.72
CA ARG A 101 -10.66 -0.77 2.62
C ARG A 101 -10.97 0.16 1.45
N PHE A 102 -11.34 1.43 1.74
CA PHE A 102 -11.60 2.40 0.69
C PHE A 102 -10.35 2.64 -0.18
N TYR A 103 -9.19 2.86 0.45
CA TYR A 103 -7.95 3.05 -0.31
C TYR A 103 -7.55 1.80 -1.10
N ASP A 104 -7.76 0.60 -0.57
CA ASP A 104 -7.45 -0.63 -1.29
C ASP A 104 -8.33 -0.81 -2.53
N PHE A 105 -9.66 -0.67 -2.41
CA PHE A 105 -10.59 -1.03 -3.48
C PHE A 105 -10.91 0.11 -4.44
N TYR A 106 -10.86 1.37 -3.97
CA TYR A 106 -11.31 2.50 -4.78
C TYR A 106 -10.16 3.39 -5.26
N VAL A 107 -8.94 3.21 -4.74
CA VAL A 107 -7.75 3.92 -5.20
C VAL A 107 -6.70 2.95 -5.74
N GLN A 108 -6.29 1.98 -4.93
CA GLN A 108 -5.21 1.06 -5.27
C GLN A 108 -5.59 0.11 -6.43
N GLU A 109 -6.77 -0.49 -6.38
CA GLU A 109 -7.21 -1.45 -7.41
C GLU A 109 -7.38 -0.79 -8.79
N PRO A 110 -8.09 0.34 -8.95
CA PRO A 110 -8.16 1.02 -10.24
C PRO A 110 -6.80 1.54 -10.73
N MET A 111 -5.92 2.00 -9.84
CA MET A 111 -4.54 2.34 -10.20
C MET A 111 -3.81 1.12 -10.77
N GLN A 112 -3.91 -0.05 -10.13
CA GLN A 112 -3.29 -1.28 -10.62
C GLN A 112 -3.84 -1.71 -11.98
N LYS A 113 -5.12 -1.48 -12.27
CA LYS A 113 -5.70 -1.74 -13.58
C LYS A 113 -5.04 -0.89 -14.66
N VAL A 114 -4.82 0.39 -14.38
CA VAL A 114 -4.12 1.31 -15.30
C VAL A 114 -2.67 0.89 -15.53
N VAL A 115 -1.94 0.56 -14.45
CA VAL A 115 -0.54 0.09 -14.54
C VAL A 115 -0.46 -1.25 -15.26
N GLY A 116 -1.34 -2.19 -14.91
CA GLY A 116 -1.35 -3.53 -15.48
C GLY A 116 -1.62 -3.55 -16.97
N ASP A 117 -2.41 -2.62 -17.49
CA ASP A 117 -2.67 -2.52 -18.92
C ASP A 117 -1.41 -2.19 -19.73
N ARG A 118 -0.50 -1.36 -19.19
CA ARG A 118 0.79 -1.06 -19.82
C ARG A 118 1.75 -2.26 -19.87
N LEU A 119 1.51 -3.28 -19.06
CA LEU A 119 2.32 -4.50 -19.04
C LEU A 119 1.76 -5.60 -19.95
N ARG A 120 0.60 -5.35 -20.58
CA ARG A 120 0.00 -6.28 -21.55
C ARG A 120 0.71 -6.21 -22.90
N PRO A 121 0.62 -7.29 -23.71
CA PRO A 121 0.94 -7.22 -25.13
C PRO A 121 0.09 -6.13 -25.81
N GLN A 122 0.67 -5.46 -26.79
CA GLN A 122 0.05 -4.29 -27.45
C GLN A 122 -1.32 -4.60 -28.08
N ASP A 123 -1.52 -5.81 -28.55
CA ASP A 123 -2.78 -6.30 -29.14
C ASP A 123 -3.85 -6.71 -28.10
N LYS A 124 -3.51 -6.63 -26.80
CA LYS A 124 -4.38 -7.05 -25.68
C LYS A 124 -4.62 -5.93 -24.65
N THR A 125 -4.33 -4.69 -25.01
CA THR A 125 -4.64 -3.52 -24.19
C THR A 125 -6.15 -3.30 -24.10
N ASP A 126 -6.61 -2.71 -22.98
CA ASP A 126 -8.01 -2.38 -22.69
C ASP A 126 -8.17 -0.87 -22.45
N PRO A 127 -8.13 -0.02 -23.49
CA PRO A 127 -8.24 1.43 -23.32
C PRO A 127 -9.56 1.86 -22.65
N PHE A 128 -10.64 1.15 -22.93
CA PHE A 128 -11.95 1.43 -22.32
C PHE A 128 -11.91 1.18 -20.80
N GLY A 129 -11.41 0.02 -20.37
CA GLY A 129 -11.28 -0.29 -18.96
C GLY A 129 -10.26 0.58 -18.24
N VAL A 130 -9.21 1.06 -18.94
CA VAL A 130 -8.27 2.05 -18.40
C VAL A 130 -8.95 3.37 -18.11
N GLU A 131 -9.78 3.88 -19.06
CA GLU A 131 -10.50 5.14 -18.84
C GLU A 131 -11.53 5.02 -17.72
N GLN A 132 -12.25 3.90 -17.62
CA GLN A 132 -13.13 3.64 -16.47
C GLN A 132 -12.36 3.66 -15.14
N ALA A 133 -11.18 3.06 -15.09
CA ALA A 133 -10.35 3.05 -13.88
C ALA A 133 -9.86 4.47 -13.51
N ARG A 134 -9.49 5.29 -14.51
CA ARG A 134 -9.13 6.70 -14.29
C ARG A 134 -10.32 7.52 -13.79
N GLU A 135 -11.50 7.30 -14.33
CA GLU A 135 -12.72 7.95 -13.84
C GLU A 135 -13.01 7.56 -12.38
N GLN A 136 -12.85 6.29 -12.04
CA GLN A 136 -12.98 5.82 -10.66
C GLN A 136 -11.97 6.49 -9.74
N LEU A 137 -10.71 6.67 -10.16
CA LEU A 137 -9.71 7.43 -9.39
C LEU A 137 -10.14 8.87 -9.17
N ARG A 138 -10.61 9.58 -10.21
CA ARG A 138 -11.10 10.96 -10.09
C ARG A 138 -12.27 11.08 -9.10
N ASN A 139 -13.20 10.12 -9.14
CA ASN A 139 -14.33 10.05 -8.20
C ASN A 139 -13.84 9.81 -6.77
N SER A 140 -12.87 8.91 -6.58
CA SER A 140 -12.26 8.65 -5.28
C SER A 140 -11.52 9.87 -4.73
N TYR A 141 -10.80 10.61 -5.58
CA TYR A 141 -10.15 11.86 -5.18
C TYR A 141 -11.17 12.92 -4.73
N ALA A 142 -12.32 13.01 -5.40
CA ALA A 142 -13.39 13.93 -4.98
C ALA A 142 -13.95 13.60 -3.59
N ILE A 143 -14.06 12.31 -3.26
CA ILE A 143 -14.46 11.85 -1.92
C ILE A 143 -13.37 12.22 -0.91
N ILE A 144 -12.10 11.88 -1.19
CA ILE A 144 -10.98 12.17 -0.29
C ILE A 144 -10.83 13.69 -0.08
N GLU A 145 -11.03 14.51 -1.13
CA GLU A 145 -10.97 15.96 -1.07
C GLU A 145 -11.93 16.53 -0.01
N GLN A 146 -13.12 15.95 0.10
CA GLN A 146 -14.13 16.34 1.10
C GLN A 146 -13.81 15.76 2.48
N GLU A 147 -13.48 14.47 2.54
CA GLU A 147 -13.25 13.76 3.80
C GLU A 147 -12.00 14.25 4.56
N MET A 148 -10.99 14.74 3.85
CA MET A 148 -9.74 15.24 4.43
C MET A 148 -9.77 16.71 4.82
N GLN A 149 -10.88 17.43 4.58
CA GLN A 149 -10.99 18.84 4.98
C GLN A 149 -10.86 18.99 6.50
N GLY A 150 -9.91 19.82 6.94
CA GLY A 150 -9.65 20.10 8.35
C GLY A 150 -9.02 18.95 9.14
N LYS A 151 -8.60 17.86 8.47
CA LYS A 151 -7.92 16.73 9.10
C LYS A 151 -6.42 16.72 8.80
N THR A 152 -5.65 16.25 9.76
CA THR A 152 -4.22 15.95 9.60
C THR A 152 -4.04 14.58 8.97
N TRP A 153 -4.69 13.54 9.50
CA TRP A 153 -4.67 12.16 9.04
C TRP A 153 -6.08 11.68 8.73
N VAL A 154 -6.19 10.52 8.08
CA VAL A 154 -7.51 9.97 7.68
C VAL A 154 -8.48 9.89 8.86
N VAL A 155 -7.98 9.49 10.03
CA VAL A 155 -8.80 9.43 11.26
C VAL A 155 -8.35 10.52 12.23
N GLY A 156 -8.60 11.79 11.88
CA GLY A 156 -8.34 12.94 12.75
C GLY A 156 -6.86 13.32 12.84
N GLU A 157 -6.32 13.33 14.06
CA GLU A 157 -4.97 13.84 14.35
C GLU A 157 -3.91 12.72 14.52
N THR A 158 -4.30 11.45 14.45
CA THR A 158 -3.41 10.32 14.70
C THR A 158 -3.18 9.51 13.41
N PHE A 159 -1.91 9.24 13.11
CA PHE A 159 -1.52 8.33 12.02
C PHE A 159 -1.94 6.90 12.35
N THR A 160 -2.63 6.23 11.42
CA THR A 160 -3.23 4.92 11.64
C THR A 160 -2.98 3.98 10.45
N MET A 161 -3.48 2.75 10.55
CA MET A 161 -3.49 1.78 9.44
C MET A 161 -4.14 2.36 8.17
N ALA A 162 -5.13 3.24 8.30
CA ALA A 162 -5.76 3.91 7.17
C ALA A 162 -4.76 4.77 6.37
N ASP A 163 -3.83 5.44 7.07
CA ASP A 163 -2.79 6.24 6.44
C ASP A 163 -1.68 5.35 5.83
N CYS A 164 -1.41 4.18 6.44
CA CYS A 164 -0.56 3.15 5.82
C CYS A 164 -1.13 2.69 4.47
N ALA A 165 -2.45 2.60 4.33
CA ALA A 165 -3.11 2.25 3.08
C ALA A 165 -3.12 3.42 2.09
N ALA A 166 -3.40 4.64 2.56
CA ALA A 166 -3.43 5.85 1.75
C ALA A 166 -2.07 6.15 1.11
N SER A 167 -0.97 5.91 1.83
CA SER A 167 0.39 6.25 1.39
C SER A 167 0.76 5.66 0.03
N PRO A 168 0.82 4.34 -0.18
CA PRO A 168 1.12 3.77 -1.48
C PRO A 168 0.00 3.99 -2.49
N ALA A 169 -1.26 3.98 -2.06
CA ALA A 169 -2.40 4.15 -2.96
C ALA A 169 -2.33 5.51 -3.67
N LEU A 170 -2.18 6.60 -2.91
CA LEU A 170 -2.09 7.95 -3.48
C LEU A 170 -0.77 8.19 -4.22
N PHE A 171 0.34 7.62 -3.74
CA PHE A 171 1.64 7.75 -4.42
C PHE A 171 1.60 7.20 -5.85
N TYR A 172 1.11 5.99 -6.03
CA TYR A 172 1.03 5.37 -7.35
C TYR A 172 -0.13 5.92 -8.18
N ALA A 173 -1.26 6.23 -7.56
CA ALA A 173 -2.40 6.81 -8.26
C ALA A 173 -2.07 8.18 -8.88
N ASN A 174 -1.33 9.03 -8.16
CA ASN A 174 -0.86 10.32 -8.69
C ASN A 174 0.07 10.19 -9.91
N LYS A 175 0.78 9.07 -10.05
CA LYS A 175 1.65 8.80 -11.22
C LYS A 175 0.86 8.43 -12.48
N VAL A 176 -0.31 7.81 -12.32
CA VAL A 176 -1.15 7.35 -13.44
C VAL A 176 -2.31 8.29 -13.76
N GLU A 177 -2.84 8.98 -12.76
CA GLU A 177 -3.90 9.99 -12.84
C GLU A 177 -3.56 11.12 -11.86
N PRO A 178 -2.84 12.16 -12.29
CA PRO A 178 -2.40 13.24 -11.41
C PRO A 178 -3.56 14.01 -10.76
N PHE A 179 -3.40 14.39 -9.49
CA PHE A 179 -4.41 15.19 -8.76
C PHE A 179 -4.67 16.56 -9.42
N GLY A 180 -3.60 17.18 -9.98
CA GLY A 180 -3.66 18.53 -10.57
C GLY A 180 -4.13 19.56 -9.55
N ASP A 181 -4.71 20.65 -10.07
CA ASP A 181 -5.26 21.73 -9.24
C ASP A 181 -6.70 21.46 -8.76
N ARG A 182 -7.30 20.35 -9.22
CA ARG A 182 -8.68 20.00 -8.89
C ARG A 182 -8.85 19.48 -7.47
N PHE A 183 -7.79 18.90 -6.88
CA PHE A 183 -7.82 18.20 -5.60
C PHE A 183 -6.72 18.72 -4.65
N PRO A 184 -6.78 19.99 -4.23
CA PRO A 184 -5.73 20.60 -3.44
C PRO A 184 -5.60 20.02 -2.03
N THR A 185 -6.69 19.51 -1.44
CA THR A 185 -6.63 18.85 -0.11
C THR A 185 -6.01 17.48 -0.22
N VAL A 186 -6.35 16.70 -1.26
CA VAL A 186 -5.68 15.40 -1.55
C VAL A 186 -4.18 15.63 -1.75
N LYS A 187 -3.81 16.66 -2.52
CA LYS A 187 -2.40 17.00 -2.74
C LYS A 187 -1.69 17.33 -1.43
N ARG A 188 -2.25 18.21 -0.58
CA ARG A 188 -1.63 18.54 0.73
C ARG A 188 -1.51 17.33 1.63
N TYR A 189 -2.50 16.44 1.63
CA TYR A 189 -2.42 15.20 2.40
C TYR A 189 -1.34 14.27 1.84
N HIS A 190 -1.28 14.08 0.53
CA HIS A 190 -0.23 13.30 -0.12
C HIS A 190 1.17 13.86 0.18
N ASP A 191 1.36 15.19 0.08
CA ASP A 191 2.63 15.84 0.39
C ASP A 191 3.04 15.55 1.85
N ARG A 192 2.11 15.63 2.81
CA ARG A 192 2.35 15.26 4.23
C ARG A 192 2.72 13.80 4.40
N LEU A 193 2.10 12.88 3.66
CA LEU A 193 2.49 11.46 3.67
C LEU A 193 3.94 11.29 3.19
N LEU A 194 4.35 11.99 2.13
CA LEU A 194 5.73 11.94 1.61
C LEU A 194 6.77 12.45 2.61
N GLU A 195 6.40 13.42 3.45
CA GLU A 195 7.27 13.96 4.51
C GLU A 195 7.39 13.02 5.71
N ARG A 196 6.55 11.98 5.83
CA ARG A 196 6.63 11.04 6.95
C ARG A 196 7.87 10.15 6.82
N PRO A 197 8.77 10.12 7.84
CA PRO A 197 10.06 9.43 7.71
C PRO A 197 9.96 7.96 7.33
N THR A 198 8.97 7.25 7.87
CA THR A 198 8.75 5.83 7.60
C THR A 198 8.31 5.57 6.16
N PHE A 199 7.47 6.44 5.61
CA PHE A 199 7.06 6.34 4.21
C PHE A 199 8.15 6.82 3.26
N ALA A 200 8.88 7.90 3.60
CA ALA A 200 10.05 8.35 2.84
C ALA A 200 11.09 7.23 2.71
N ARG A 201 11.35 6.49 3.79
CA ARG A 201 12.22 5.31 3.80
C ARG A 201 11.75 4.22 2.82
N VAL A 202 10.45 3.90 2.81
CA VAL A 202 9.89 2.90 1.87
C VAL A 202 10.14 3.33 0.42
N ILE A 203 9.95 4.63 0.12
CA ILE A 203 10.20 5.19 -1.22
C ILE A 203 11.69 5.11 -1.57
N GLU A 204 12.58 5.46 -0.65
CA GLU A 204 14.04 5.40 -0.84
C GLU A 204 14.50 3.97 -1.14
N GLU A 205 14.04 2.98 -0.36
CA GLU A 205 14.36 1.57 -0.58
C GLU A 205 13.81 1.04 -1.92
N ALA A 206 12.73 1.62 -2.45
CA ALA A 206 12.17 1.27 -3.75
C ALA A 206 12.88 1.93 -4.96
N GLN A 207 13.67 3.00 -4.74
CA GLN A 207 14.31 3.79 -5.82
C GLN A 207 15.07 2.95 -6.86
N PRO A 208 15.91 1.95 -6.51
CA PRO A 208 16.62 1.15 -7.49
C PRO A 208 15.72 0.38 -8.45
N TYR A 209 14.47 0.14 -8.05
CA TYR A 209 13.49 -0.65 -8.79
C TYR A 209 12.57 0.22 -9.67
N PHE A 210 12.46 1.53 -9.44
CA PHE A 210 11.56 2.40 -10.23
C PHE A 210 11.83 2.39 -11.73
N LYS A 211 13.02 2.05 -12.16
CA LYS A 211 13.34 1.84 -13.60
C LYS A 211 12.44 0.80 -14.28
N PHE A 212 11.81 -0.10 -13.51
CA PHE A 212 10.87 -1.11 -13.99
C PHE A 212 9.40 -0.66 -13.91
N PHE A 213 9.12 0.50 -13.32
CA PHE A 213 7.76 1.01 -13.22
C PHE A 213 7.33 1.65 -14.55
N PRO A 214 6.22 1.19 -15.19
CA PRO A 214 5.88 1.58 -16.57
C PRO A 214 5.42 3.04 -16.73
N TYR A 215 5.23 3.77 -15.65
CA TYR A 215 4.92 5.21 -15.61
C TYR A 215 6.06 6.04 -15.00
N ASN A 216 7.26 5.52 -14.99
CA ASN A 216 8.42 6.30 -14.61
C ASN A 216 8.81 7.20 -15.80
N ASN A 217 8.18 8.36 -15.91
CA ASN A 217 8.65 9.44 -16.75
C ASN A 217 9.81 10.09 -16.00
N GLY A 218 11.04 9.68 -16.33
CA GLY A 218 12.27 10.16 -15.72
C GLY A 218 12.45 11.66 -15.79
#